data_5c258655a6c7912afdafec622d815aab
#
_entry.id   5c258655a6c7912afdafec622d815aab
#
_cell.length_a   1.000
_cell.length_b   1.000
_cell.length_c   1.000
_cell.angle_alpha   90.00
_cell.angle_beta   90.00
_cell.angle_gamma   90.00
#
_symmetry.space_group_name_H-M   'P 1'
#
loop_
_entity.id
_entity.type
_entity.pdbx_description
1 polymer ?
#
loop_
_entity_poly.entity_id
_entity_poly.type
_entity_poly.pdbx_seq_one_letter_code
_entity_poly.pdbx_strand_id
1 'polypeptide(L)'
;MNVGRFLANAAERDSDKAGFVWGNDVVSYREANARSDGLAGALRRFGLGHGERVGVLMPNCPQLLESMFATWKAGGCVVPLNARFQREELVYHLADPRARAVIFGEEYRETVAAVRDRVPTVERFICVGEPLPGQLAYDELVTEDPGPAGDSDAADDDLAWLFYTSGTTGRPKGAMLTHGVLTFVSVSWVADLMPLQPEDVGLHAAPLTHGAGFHALALTMKGATQVLLRPPHFDPENFCATVERQRVTNAWLVPTQIKMLLNYRELEKWDLSSLRWIVYGGSPMYIEDLKEALRRIGPVFVQIFGQGETPMTATYLRREDHALMGPAAARLGSCGRARSGLEVRVLDEQDRELPRGQGGQICVRGPSVMKGYWERPEATAETLRGGWLHTGDVGYMDDQGYVYILDRTKDMIISGGANVYPREVEEVLMQHPAVSEACVVGVPHEIWGEAVKALVVLRPGETVTEEELTRFIGERLADYKKPKSVEFIGELPKNAYGKVLRRELKARYRDR
;
A
#
# COMPACT_ATOMS: atom_id res chain seq x y z
N MET A 1 22.24 -8.08 2.13
CA MET A 1 22.64 -7.16 1.04
C MET A 1 21.93 -5.83 1.25
N ASN A 2 22.64 -4.71 1.19
CA ASN A 2 22.06 -3.37 1.29
C ASN A 2 21.20 -3.07 0.03
N VAL A 3 19.91 -2.75 0.19
CA VAL A 3 19.00 -2.42 -0.94
C VAL A 3 19.42 -1.13 -1.67
N GLY A 4 20.23 -0.26 -1.05
CA GLY A 4 20.84 0.89 -1.70
C GLY A 4 21.63 0.52 -2.96
N ARG A 5 22.19 -0.69 -3.00
CA ARG A 5 22.94 -1.23 -4.15
C ARG A 5 22.07 -1.47 -5.38
N PHE A 6 20.76 -1.55 -5.26
CA PHE A 6 19.88 -1.70 -6.45
C PHE A 6 20.07 -0.53 -7.41
N LEU A 7 20.17 0.69 -6.88
CA LEU A 7 20.39 1.90 -7.69
C LEU A 7 21.83 1.92 -8.28
N ALA A 8 22.83 1.60 -7.47
CA ALA A 8 24.22 1.52 -7.95
C ALA A 8 24.37 0.49 -9.07
N ASN A 9 23.84 -0.73 -8.89
CA ASN A 9 23.87 -1.78 -9.90
C ASN A 9 23.12 -1.41 -11.18
N ALA A 10 22.01 -0.67 -11.08
CA ALA A 10 21.28 -0.16 -12.26
C ALA A 10 22.13 0.88 -13.00
N ALA A 11 22.78 1.80 -12.28
CA ALA A 11 23.67 2.81 -12.86
C ALA A 11 24.92 2.20 -13.52
N GLU A 12 25.47 1.13 -12.95
CA GLU A 12 26.61 0.39 -13.54
C GLU A 12 26.24 -0.31 -14.85
N ARG A 13 25.01 -0.88 -14.93
CA ARG A 13 24.56 -1.61 -16.12
C ARG A 13 24.11 -0.70 -17.26
N ASP A 14 23.34 0.33 -16.95
CA ASP A 14 22.61 1.18 -17.90
C ASP A 14 22.69 2.66 -17.50
N SER A 15 23.90 3.20 -17.41
CA SER A 15 24.20 4.49 -16.81
C SER A 15 23.40 5.67 -17.39
N ASP A 16 23.27 5.74 -18.72
CA ASP A 16 22.62 6.87 -19.39
C ASP A 16 21.13 6.67 -19.64
N LYS A 17 20.62 5.53 -19.27
CA LYS A 17 19.19 5.22 -19.38
C LYS A 17 18.38 6.07 -18.40
N ALA A 18 17.18 6.51 -18.85
CA ALA A 18 16.21 7.16 -18.00
C ALA A 18 15.83 6.25 -16.83
N GLY A 19 16.23 6.64 -15.62
CA GLY A 19 15.84 5.99 -14.38
C GLY A 19 14.48 6.49 -13.91
N PHE A 20 14.35 7.82 -13.81
CA PHE A 20 13.14 8.47 -13.33
C PHE A 20 12.66 9.51 -14.32
N VAL A 21 11.35 9.53 -14.60
CA VAL A 21 10.68 10.51 -15.46
C VAL A 21 9.60 11.22 -14.64
N TRP A 22 9.65 12.54 -14.55
CA TRP A 22 8.71 13.35 -13.79
C TRP A 22 8.23 14.55 -14.60
N GLY A 23 7.11 14.39 -15.27
CA GLY A 23 6.64 15.35 -16.26
C GLY A 23 7.55 15.38 -17.49
N ASN A 24 8.29 16.48 -17.70
CA ASN A 24 9.29 16.61 -18.76
C ASN A 24 10.73 16.38 -18.27
N ASP A 25 10.89 16.26 -16.94
CA ASP A 25 12.22 16.08 -16.35
C ASP A 25 12.58 14.57 -16.41
N VAL A 26 13.78 14.31 -16.88
CA VAL A 26 14.33 12.95 -17.00
C VAL A 26 15.64 12.90 -16.23
N VAL A 27 15.72 11.99 -15.26
CA VAL A 27 16.92 11.71 -14.47
C VAL A 27 17.46 10.36 -14.88
N SER A 28 18.70 10.30 -15.34
CA SER A 28 19.36 9.02 -15.67
C SER A 28 19.69 8.22 -14.42
N TYR A 29 19.94 6.91 -14.58
CA TYR A 29 20.41 6.08 -13.46
C TYR A 29 21.75 6.54 -12.91
N ARG A 30 22.66 7.01 -13.78
CA ARG A 30 23.96 7.61 -13.38
C ARG A 30 23.74 8.83 -12.50
N GLU A 31 22.89 9.74 -12.92
CA GLU A 31 22.60 10.98 -12.20
C GLU A 31 21.93 10.71 -10.86
N ALA A 32 20.87 9.89 -10.84
CA ALA A 32 20.19 9.49 -9.62
C ALA A 32 21.15 8.81 -8.62
N ASN A 33 22.05 7.96 -9.12
CA ASN A 33 23.04 7.29 -8.28
C ASN A 33 24.05 8.29 -7.69
N ALA A 34 24.59 9.19 -8.52
CA ALA A 34 25.55 10.20 -8.07
C ALA A 34 24.93 11.15 -7.01
N ARG A 35 23.70 11.62 -7.24
CA ARG A 35 22.98 12.47 -6.28
C ARG A 35 22.71 11.71 -4.96
N SER A 36 22.33 10.44 -5.05
CA SER A 36 22.15 9.60 -3.86
C SER A 36 23.47 9.36 -3.12
N ASP A 37 24.59 9.21 -3.82
CA ASP A 37 25.92 9.04 -3.22
C ASP A 37 26.36 10.30 -2.49
N GLY A 38 26.19 11.48 -3.09
CA GLY A 38 26.47 12.79 -2.46
C GLY A 38 25.71 12.97 -1.17
N LEU A 39 24.38 12.76 -1.22
CA LEU A 39 23.51 12.85 -0.03
C LEU A 39 23.88 11.81 1.03
N ALA A 40 24.21 10.56 0.64
CA ALA A 40 24.66 9.53 1.59
C ALA A 40 25.96 9.93 2.29
N GLY A 41 26.91 10.53 1.53
CA GLY A 41 28.12 11.12 2.08
C GLY A 41 27.83 12.22 3.11
N ALA A 42 26.91 13.14 2.78
CA ALA A 42 26.50 14.20 3.66
C ALA A 42 25.86 13.64 4.96
N LEU A 43 24.94 12.67 4.86
CA LEU A 43 24.32 12.02 6.01
C LEU A 43 25.36 11.36 6.93
N ARG A 44 26.36 10.68 6.38
CA ARG A 44 27.47 10.12 7.16
C ARG A 44 28.31 11.20 7.85
N ARG A 45 28.64 12.30 7.16
CA ARG A 45 29.35 13.45 7.77
C ARG A 45 28.56 14.11 8.88
N PHE A 46 27.24 14.10 8.81
CA PHE A 46 26.37 14.56 9.87
C PHE A 46 26.26 13.58 11.06
N GLY A 47 26.97 12.46 11.00
CA GLY A 47 27.02 11.46 12.04
C GLY A 47 25.82 10.51 12.05
N LEU A 48 25.13 10.32 10.90
CA LEU A 48 24.11 9.29 10.80
C LEU A 48 24.74 7.92 11.04
N GLY A 49 24.38 7.31 12.15
CA GLY A 49 24.82 6.00 12.55
C GLY A 49 24.05 4.88 11.86
N HIS A 50 24.58 3.66 11.99
CA HIS A 50 23.98 2.46 11.42
C HIS A 50 22.56 2.22 11.98
N GLY A 51 21.60 2.01 11.11
CA GLY A 51 20.18 1.82 11.48
C GLY A 51 19.47 3.05 12.04
N GLU A 52 20.10 4.23 12.06
CA GLU A 52 19.42 5.46 12.47
C GLU A 52 18.40 5.91 11.42
N ARG A 53 17.35 6.57 11.89
CA ARG A 53 16.15 6.85 11.09
C ARG A 53 16.20 8.21 10.44
N VAL A 54 15.83 8.23 9.15
CA VAL A 54 15.68 9.45 8.36
C VAL A 54 14.23 9.55 7.88
N GLY A 55 13.55 10.63 8.31
CA GLY A 55 12.21 10.95 7.81
C GLY A 55 12.29 11.46 6.36
N VAL A 56 11.40 11.01 5.48
CA VAL A 56 11.31 11.52 4.10
C VAL A 56 9.88 11.96 3.83
N LEU A 57 9.68 13.28 3.65
CA LEU A 57 8.38 13.94 3.53
C LEU A 57 8.29 14.71 2.20
N MET A 58 7.78 14.08 1.17
CA MET A 58 7.50 14.74 -0.12
C MET A 58 6.55 13.89 -0.95
N PRO A 59 5.86 14.48 -1.94
CA PRO A 59 5.07 13.73 -2.91
C PRO A 59 6.00 12.92 -3.84
N ASN A 60 5.39 12.12 -4.73
CA ASN A 60 6.15 11.38 -5.73
C ASN A 60 7.00 12.31 -6.60
N CYS A 61 8.31 12.25 -6.46
CA CYS A 61 9.30 12.97 -7.24
C CYS A 61 10.62 12.18 -7.25
N PRO A 62 11.57 12.47 -8.15
CA PRO A 62 12.87 11.80 -8.18
C PRO A 62 13.63 11.90 -6.85
N GLN A 63 13.60 13.08 -6.22
CA GLN A 63 14.29 13.36 -4.95
C GLN A 63 13.80 12.49 -3.79
N LEU A 64 12.54 12.04 -3.82
CA LEU A 64 12.03 11.10 -2.83
C LEU A 64 12.78 9.75 -2.93
N LEU A 65 12.92 9.20 -4.13
CA LEU A 65 13.65 7.96 -4.36
C LEU A 65 15.15 8.14 -4.09
N GLU A 66 15.75 9.24 -4.57
CA GLU A 66 17.15 9.58 -4.28
C GLU A 66 17.42 9.64 -2.77
N SER A 67 16.52 10.26 -1.99
CA SER A 67 16.62 10.35 -0.52
C SER A 67 16.51 8.99 0.17
N MET A 68 15.61 8.11 -0.31
CA MET A 68 15.48 6.76 0.21
C MET A 68 16.76 5.95 -0.07
N PHE A 69 17.26 5.97 -1.31
CA PHE A 69 18.49 5.27 -1.68
C PHE A 69 19.71 5.82 -0.92
N ALA A 70 19.82 7.15 -0.79
CA ALA A 70 20.89 7.79 -0.03
C ALA A 70 20.90 7.34 1.43
N THR A 71 19.72 7.25 2.06
CA THR A 71 19.59 6.78 3.45
C THR A 71 20.09 5.34 3.59
N TRP A 72 19.69 4.43 2.70
CA TRP A 72 20.16 3.03 2.73
C TRP A 72 21.66 2.92 2.45
N LYS A 73 22.19 3.66 1.48
CA LYS A 73 23.63 3.72 1.19
C LYS A 73 24.43 4.25 2.37
N ALA A 74 23.87 5.18 3.14
CA ALA A 74 24.49 5.67 4.37
C ALA A 74 24.42 4.67 5.53
N GLY A 75 23.67 3.58 5.42
CA GLY A 75 23.43 2.61 6.49
C GLY A 75 22.24 2.97 7.40
N GLY A 76 21.45 3.96 7.01
CA GLY A 76 20.27 4.40 7.75
C GLY A 76 19.01 3.62 7.42
N CYS A 77 17.96 3.89 8.19
CA CYS A 77 16.61 3.34 8.04
C CYS A 77 15.64 4.46 7.61
N VAL A 78 14.94 4.25 6.49
CA VAL A 78 13.96 5.22 5.97
C VAL A 78 12.68 5.17 6.78
N VAL A 79 12.16 6.35 7.13
CA VAL A 79 10.81 6.55 7.67
C VAL A 79 10.01 7.38 6.66
N PRO A 80 9.33 6.76 5.71
CA PRO A 80 8.56 7.50 4.73
C PRO A 80 7.34 8.14 5.39
N LEU A 81 7.17 9.43 5.17
CA LEU A 81 6.10 10.23 5.74
C LEU A 81 5.05 10.54 4.68
N ASN A 82 3.78 10.45 5.06
CA ASN A 82 2.71 10.77 4.12
C ASN A 82 2.68 12.27 3.85
N ALA A 83 2.71 12.64 2.58
CA ALA A 83 2.61 14.01 2.09
C ALA A 83 1.36 14.79 2.57
N ARG A 84 0.36 14.10 3.14
CA ARG A 84 -0.87 14.67 3.69
C ARG A 84 -0.89 14.78 5.22
N PHE A 85 0.21 14.43 5.89
CA PHE A 85 0.28 14.52 7.34
C PHE A 85 0.11 15.95 7.82
N GLN A 86 -0.72 16.11 8.84
CA GLN A 86 -0.83 17.34 9.60
C GLN A 86 0.29 17.41 10.64
N ARG A 87 0.47 18.57 11.28
CA ARG A 87 1.57 18.82 12.22
C ARG A 87 1.69 17.78 13.35
N GLU A 88 0.57 17.37 13.93
CA GLU A 88 0.57 16.38 15.02
C GLU A 88 1.00 14.99 14.55
N GLU A 89 0.58 14.59 13.37
CA GLU A 89 1.01 13.34 12.76
C GLU A 89 2.50 13.37 12.42
N LEU A 90 2.98 14.50 11.88
CA LEU A 90 4.39 14.69 11.57
C LEU A 90 5.26 14.60 12.83
N VAL A 91 4.87 15.27 13.91
CA VAL A 91 5.57 15.17 15.20
C VAL A 91 5.65 13.73 15.67
N TYR A 92 4.53 13.02 15.64
CA TYR A 92 4.48 11.62 16.07
C TYR A 92 5.43 10.73 15.26
N HIS A 93 5.36 10.81 13.91
CA HIS A 93 6.14 9.97 13.02
C HIS A 93 7.63 10.35 12.92
N LEU A 94 8.05 11.48 13.49
CA LEU A 94 9.46 11.84 13.66
C LEU A 94 9.98 11.51 15.07
N ALA A 95 9.16 11.70 16.10
CA ALA A 95 9.55 11.49 17.49
C ALA A 95 9.55 10.00 17.88
N ASP A 96 8.49 9.23 17.54
CA ASP A 96 8.38 7.80 17.87
C ASP A 96 9.56 6.97 17.33
N PRO A 97 9.99 7.11 16.06
CA PRO A 97 11.16 6.42 15.53
C PRO A 97 12.48 7.07 15.97
N ARG A 98 12.46 8.18 16.71
CA ARG A 98 13.64 8.99 17.05
C ARG A 98 14.45 9.33 15.81
N ALA A 99 13.79 9.95 14.81
CA ALA A 99 14.47 10.34 13.57
C ALA A 99 15.63 11.30 13.85
N ARG A 100 16.77 11.11 13.17
CA ARG A 100 17.97 11.95 13.28
C ARG A 100 18.00 13.06 12.24
N ALA A 101 17.40 12.80 11.10
CA ALA A 101 17.26 13.77 10.03
C ALA A 101 15.86 13.69 9.42
N VAL A 102 15.44 14.77 8.77
CA VAL A 102 14.25 14.81 7.93
C VAL A 102 14.59 15.49 6.61
N ILE A 103 14.23 14.83 5.49
CA ILE A 103 14.36 15.35 4.12
C ILE A 103 12.95 15.61 3.61
N PHE A 104 12.68 16.82 3.14
CA PHE A 104 11.32 17.23 2.79
C PHE A 104 11.29 18.18 1.60
N GLY A 105 10.17 18.20 0.86
CA GLY A 105 9.91 19.17 -0.20
C GLY A 105 9.67 20.57 0.35
N GLU A 106 9.96 21.60 -0.46
CA GLU A 106 9.84 23.00 -0.05
C GLU A 106 8.43 23.39 0.41
N GLU A 107 7.40 22.73 -0.09
CA GLU A 107 6.01 22.92 0.32
C GLU A 107 5.76 22.61 1.80
N TYR A 108 6.65 21.84 2.46
CA TYR A 108 6.58 21.50 3.87
C TYR A 108 7.52 22.32 4.75
N ARG A 109 8.33 23.22 4.19
CA ARG A 109 9.39 23.94 4.93
C ARG A 109 8.90 24.70 6.15
N GLU A 110 7.74 25.33 6.06
CA GLU A 110 7.12 26.04 7.17
C GLU A 110 6.51 25.08 8.21
N THR A 111 5.87 24.00 7.75
CA THR A 111 5.30 22.98 8.62
C THR A 111 6.40 22.28 9.42
N VAL A 112 7.51 21.95 8.78
CA VAL A 112 8.68 21.33 9.41
C VAL A 112 9.35 22.30 10.37
N ALA A 113 9.49 23.57 10.02
CA ALA A 113 10.03 24.61 10.91
C ALA A 113 9.16 24.76 12.18
N ALA A 114 7.84 24.73 12.03
CA ALA A 114 6.89 24.89 13.14
C ALA A 114 6.86 23.71 14.13
N VAL A 115 7.37 22.53 13.75
CA VAL A 115 7.41 21.35 14.64
C VAL A 115 8.81 21.05 15.18
N ARG A 116 9.83 21.82 14.78
CA ARG A 116 11.24 21.57 15.08
C ARG A 116 11.51 21.35 16.57
N ASP A 117 11.01 22.23 17.42
CA ASP A 117 11.25 22.16 18.87
C ASP A 117 10.55 20.97 19.55
N ARG A 118 9.61 20.33 18.84
CA ARG A 118 8.84 19.17 19.32
C ARG A 118 9.45 17.84 18.91
N VAL A 119 10.48 17.87 18.07
CA VAL A 119 11.20 16.68 17.56
C VAL A 119 12.72 16.80 17.84
N PRO A 120 13.12 16.88 19.11
CA PRO A 120 14.50 17.24 19.50
C PRO A 120 15.56 16.22 19.04
N THR A 121 15.18 15.01 18.64
CA THR A 121 16.09 14.02 18.07
C THR A 121 16.48 14.33 16.62
N VAL A 122 15.69 15.16 15.93
CA VAL A 122 15.97 15.57 14.53
C VAL A 122 17.01 16.70 14.57
N GLU A 123 18.23 16.40 14.17
CA GLU A 123 19.34 17.34 14.16
C GLU A 123 19.55 18.02 12.79
N ARG A 124 19.09 17.37 11.71
CA ARG A 124 19.25 17.87 10.35
C ARG A 124 17.92 17.96 9.63
N PHE A 125 17.64 19.15 9.13
CA PHE A 125 16.44 19.52 8.39
C PHE A 125 16.86 19.87 6.97
N ILE A 126 16.62 18.97 6.00
CA ILE A 126 17.12 19.08 4.62
C ILE A 126 15.92 19.35 3.70
N CYS A 127 15.92 20.51 3.06
CA CYS A 127 14.86 20.99 2.17
C CYS A 127 15.22 20.76 0.69
N VAL A 128 14.36 20.10 -0.04
CA VAL A 128 14.39 20.03 -1.50
C VAL A 128 13.72 21.29 -2.03
N GLY A 129 14.46 22.15 -2.73
CA GLY A 129 14.06 23.49 -3.13
C GLY A 129 14.63 24.54 -2.19
N GLU A 130 13.93 25.67 -2.00
CA GLU A 130 14.41 26.83 -1.26
C GLU A 130 14.27 26.66 0.27
N PRO A 131 15.36 26.51 1.03
CA PRO A 131 15.31 26.30 2.48
C PRO A 131 15.02 27.58 3.25
N LEU A 132 14.37 27.44 4.41
CA LEU A 132 14.30 28.52 5.41
C LEU A 132 15.59 28.58 6.27
N PRO A 133 15.86 29.71 6.96
CA PRO A 133 16.99 29.81 7.87
C PRO A 133 17.03 28.64 8.88
N GLY A 134 18.19 28.00 8.95
CA GLY A 134 18.43 26.82 9.81
C GLY A 134 18.03 25.49 9.18
N GLN A 135 17.57 25.47 7.94
CA GLN A 135 17.44 24.28 7.11
C GLN A 135 18.62 24.20 6.13
N LEU A 136 18.95 23.00 5.66
CA LEU A 136 20.03 22.73 4.70
C LEU A 136 19.43 22.61 3.28
N ALA A 137 20.14 23.11 2.29
CA ALA A 137 19.74 22.95 0.91
C ALA A 137 20.10 21.54 0.39
N TYR A 138 19.10 20.79 -0.08
CA TYR A 138 19.28 19.46 -0.65
C TYR A 138 20.27 19.45 -1.83
N ASP A 139 20.12 20.43 -2.74
CA ASP A 139 20.92 20.49 -3.97
C ASP A 139 22.41 20.77 -3.72
N GLU A 140 22.77 21.40 -2.61
CA GLU A 140 24.16 21.52 -2.19
C GLU A 140 24.72 20.16 -1.76
N LEU A 141 23.96 19.40 -0.96
CA LEU A 141 24.39 18.12 -0.39
C LEU A 141 24.56 17.00 -1.42
N VAL A 142 23.72 16.99 -2.47
CA VAL A 142 23.80 15.96 -3.52
C VAL A 142 24.95 16.18 -4.50
N THR A 143 25.53 17.40 -4.53
CA THR A 143 26.69 17.73 -5.38
C THR A 143 28.02 17.63 -4.64
N GLU A 144 28.00 17.44 -3.32
CA GLU A 144 29.21 17.27 -2.53
C GLU A 144 29.93 15.96 -2.84
N ASP A 145 31.24 15.94 -2.60
CA ASP A 145 32.02 14.72 -2.66
C ASP A 145 31.43 13.66 -1.69
N PRO A 146 31.01 12.49 -2.17
CA PRO A 146 30.46 11.44 -1.32
C PRO A 146 31.46 10.91 -0.26
N GLY A 147 32.74 11.30 -0.38
CA GLY A 147 33.81 10.75 0.43
C GLY A 147 34.23 9.35 -0.04
N PRO A 148 34.87 8.54 0.81
CA PRO A 148 35.30 7.19 0.42
C PRO A 148 34.10 6.41 -0.12
N ALA A 149 34.22 5.99 -1.38
CA ALA A 149 33.19 5.23 -2.06
C ALA A 149 32.89 3.93 -1.29
N GLY A 150 31.63 3.70 -1.02
CA GLY A 150 31.15 2.43 -0.47
C GLY A 150 29.77 2.60 0.11
N ASP A 151 28.83 1.74 -0.33
CA ASP A 151 27.60 1.52 0.41
C ASP A 151 27.97 0.96 1.78
N SER A 152 27.18 1.27 2.79
CA SER A 152 27.39 0.66 4.11
C SER A 152 27.32 -0.86 4.02
N ASP A 153 28.08 -1.54 4.87
CA ASP A 153 28.10 -3.01 5.01
C ASP A 153 26.82 -3.52 5.71
N ALA A 154 25.66 -2.94 5.40
CA ALA A 154 24.40 -3.33 6.01
C ALA A 154 24.11 -4.81 5.76
N ALA A 155 23.88 -5.54 6.83
CA ALA A 155 23.47 -6.93 6.83
C ALA A 155 22.00 -7.10 6.44
N ASP A 156 21.59 -8.31 6.07
CA ASP A 156 20.19 -8.60 5.72
C ASP A 156 19.23 -8.33 6.88
N ASP A 157 19.67 -8.47 8.12
CA ASP A 157 18.85 -8.27 9.33
C ASP A 157 18.83 -6.82 9.84
N ASP A 158 19.58 -5.92 9.21
CA ASP A 158 19.58 -4.51 9.57
C ASP A 158 18.32 -3.81 9.06
N LEU A 159 17.87 -2.81 9.85
CA LEU A 159 16.67 -2.06 9.52
C LEU A 159 16.89 -1.19 8.27
N ALA A 160 15.98 -1.32 7.32
CA ALA A 160 15.96 -0.53 6.09
C ALA A 160 14.76 0.42 6.02
N TRP A 161 13.62 0.02 6.58
CA TRP A 161 12.39 0.80 6.47
C TRP A 161 11.54 0.61 7.72
N LEU A 162 11.08 1.69 8.33
CA LEU A 162 10.00 1.66 9.32
C LEU A 162 8.68 2.00 8.64
N PHE A 163 7.87 0.99 8.44
CA PHE A 163 6.58 1.15 7.79
C PHE A 163 5.48 1.34 8.83
N TYR A 164 4.95 2.56 8.94
CA TYR A 164 3.91 2.86 9.91
C TYR A 164 2.55 2.38 9.43
N THR A 165 1.94 1.49 10.22
CA THR A 165 0.58 0.97 9.97
C THR A 165 -0.39 1.53 10.98
N SER A 166 -1.63 1.79 10.54
CA SER A 166 -2.72 2.16 11.44
C SER A 166 -3.10 0.95 12.29
N GLY A 167 -2.54 0.86 13.49
CA GLY A 167 -2.84 -0.20 14.44
C GLY A 167 -4.34 -0.27 14.79
N THR A 168 -4.77 -1.45 15.23
CA THR A 168 -6.16 -1.72 15.65
C THR A 168 -6.55 -0.99 16.93
N THR A 169 -5.59 -0.59 17.74
CA THR A 169 -5.77 -0.17 19.15
C THR A 169 -5.35 1.25 19.50
N GLY A 170 -5.07 2.12 18.50
CA GLY A 170 -4.66 3.49 18.85
C GLY A 170 -3.72 4.15 17.84
N ARG A 171 -2.54 4.58 18.30
CA ARG A 171 -1.53 5.24 17.46
C ARG A 171 -0.89 4.28 16.45
N PRO A 172 -0.46 4.74 15.28
CA PRO A 172 0.26 3.94 14.30
C PRO A 172 1.50 3.26 14.91
N LYS A 173 1.81 2.04 14.45
CA LYS A 173 3.00 1.28 14.86
C LYS A 173 3.95 1.14 13.68
N GLY A 174 5.25 1.33 13.91
CA GLY A 174 6.30 1.16 12.89
C GLY A 174 6.68 -0.31 12.74
N ALA A 175 6.27 -0.96 11.66
CA ALA A 175 6.74 -2.29 11.31
C ALA A 175 8.19 -2.21 10.83
N MET A 176 9.06 -3.01 11.44
CA MET A 176 10.50 -3.06 11.17
C MET A 176 10.79 -3.95 9.96
N LEU A 177 11.05 -3.33 8.81
CA LEU A 177 11.43 -4.04 7.59
C LEU A 177 12.94 -3.98 7.41
N THR A 178 13.57 -5.13 7.29
CA THR A 178 15.02 -5.26 7.12
C THR A 178 15.41 -5.20 5.64
N HIS A 179 16.69 -5.03 5.36
CA HIS A 179 17.23 -5.15 3.99
C HIS A 179 16.91 -6.50 3.36
N GLY A 180 16.94 -7.58 4.15
CA GLY A 180 16.57 -8.92 3.69
C GLY A 180 15.09 -9.02 3.30
N VAL A 181 14.19 -8.45 4.11
CA VAL A 181 12.75 -8.36 3.79
C VAL A 181 12.53 -7.63 2.46
N LEU A 182 13.13 -6.43 2.30
CA LEU A 182 12.98 -5.62 1.09
C LEU A 182 13.58 -6.31 -0.15
N THR A 183 14.71 -6.98 0.01
CA THR A 183 15.33 -7.78 -1.05
C THR A 183 14.42 -8.92 -1.47
N PHE A 184 13.91 -9.71 -0.51
CA PHE A 184 12.99 -10.80 -0.80
C PHE A 184 11.71 -10.29 -1.51
N VAL A 185 11.12 -9.21 -1.03
CA VAL A 185 9.93 -8.59 -1.65
C VAL A 185 10.22 -8.21 -3.11
N SER A 186 11.36 -7.58 -3.38
CA SER A 186 11.74 -7.15 -4.72
C SER A 186 11.98 -8.34 -5.67
N VAL A 187 12.66 -9.38 -5.20
CA VAL A 187 12.90 -10.63 -5.98
C VAL A 187 11.58 -11.36 -6.23
N SER A 188 10.75 -11.51 -5.18
CA SER A 188 9.43 -12.13 -5.27
C SER A 188 8.49 -11.39 -6.22
N TRP A 189 8.64 -10.05 -6.33
CA TRP A 189 7.89 -9.26 -7.32
C TRP A 189 8.16 -9.75 -8.74
N VAL A 190 9.44 -9.94 -9.08
CA VAL A 190 9.85 -10.43 -10.41
C VAL A 190 9.51 -11.90 -10.62
N ALA A 191 9.62 -12.72 -9.58
CA ALA A 191 9.35 -14.15 -9.67
C ALA A 191 7.87 -14.49 -9.84
N ASP A 192 7.00 -13.78 -9.14
CA ASP A 192 5.60 -14.16 -9.01
C ASP A 192 4.62 -13.25 -9.77
N LEU A 193 4.85 -11.92 -9.75
CA LEU A 193 3.86 -10.98 -10.25
C LEU A 193 4.04 -10.66 -11.73
N MET A 194 5.25 -10.29 -12.11
CA MET A 194 5.56 -9.92 -13.48
C MET A 194 7.05 -10.10 -13.78
N PRO A 195 7.44 -10.67 -14.93
CA PRO A 195 8.83 -10.88 -15.31
C PRO A 195 9.45 -9.57 -15.81
N LEU A 196 9.69 -8.63 -14.88
CA LEU A 196 10.27 -7.31 -15.19
C LEU A 196 11.58 -7.42 -15.95
N GLN A 197 11.71 -6.59 -16.99
CA GLN A 197 12.90 -6.43 -17.82
C GLN A 197 13.40 -4.98 -17.77
N PRO A 198 14.66 -4.74 -18.14
CA PRO A 198 15.17 -3.36 -18.22
C PRO A 198 14.33 -2.45 -19.11
N GLU A 199 13.76 -2.96 -20.20
CA GLU A 199 12.96 -2.21 -21.17
C GLU A 199 11.58 -1.82 -20.65
N ASP A 200 11.18 -2.32 -19.48
CA ASP A 200 9.88 -1.99 -18.90
C ASP A 200 9.83 -0.52 -18.44
N VAL A 201 8.62 0.03 -18.51
CA VAL A 201 8.29 1.36 -18.01
C VAL A 201 7.20 1.21 -16.96
N GLY A 202 7.55 1.46 -15.71
CA GLY A 202 6.62 1.39 -14.58
C GLY A 202 6.06 2.74 -14.22
N LEU A 203 4.73 2.84 -13.99
CA LEU A 203 4.05 4.06 -13.61
C LEU A 203 3.65 4.04 -12.12
N HIS A 204 4.07 5.06 -11.39
CA HIS A 204 3.73 5.28 -9.99
C HIS A 204 2.63 6.33 -9.84
N ALA A 205 1.39 5.88 -9.76
CA ALA A 205 0.22 6.71 -9.53
C ALA A 205 -0.21 6.75 -8.03
N ALA A 206 0.24 5.79 -7.24
CA ALA A 206 0.04 5.76 -5.80
C ALA A 206 1.30 6.28 -5.06
N PRO A 207 1.17 6.69 -3.77
CA PRO A 207 2.31 7.21 -3.02
C PRO A 207 3.46 6.21 -2.86
N LEU A 208 4.67 6.62 -3.24
CA LEU A 208 5.91 5.84 -3.07
C LEU A 208 6.29 5.62 -1.60
N THR A 209 5.79 6.46 -0.71
CA THR A 209 5.92 6.29 0.75
C THR A 209 5.10 5.11 1.30
N HIS A 210 4.40 4.38 0.43
CA HIS A 210 3.54 3.24 0.75
C HIS A 210 3.80 2.05 -0.19
N GLY A 211 2.78 1.27 -0.54
CA GLY A 211 2.90 0.07 -1.36
C GLY A 211 3.62 0.25 -2.70
N ALA A 212 3.46 1.40 -3.34
CA ALA A 212 4.17 1.73 -4.59
C ALA A 212 5.70 1.79 -4.43
N GLY A 213 6.20 2.09 -3.23
CA GLY A 213 7.64 2.07 -2.97
C GLY A 213 8.28 0.68 -3.12
N PHE A 214 7.57 -0.39 -2.79
CA PHE A 214 8.05 -1.76 -3.01
C PHE A 214 8.10 -2.12 -4.50
N HIS A 215 7.15 -1.62 -5.29
CA HIS A 215 7.20 -1.72 -6.76
C HIS A 215 8.40 -0.95 -7.32
N ALA A 216 8.66 0.25 -6.82
CA ALA A 216 9.81 1.06 -7.22
C ALA A 216 11.14 0.35 -6.96
N LEU A 217 11.29 -0.37 -5.84
CA LEU A 217 12.47 -1.18 -5.56
C LEU A 217 12.68 -2.29 -6.59
N ALA A 218 11.62 -3.01 -6.97
CA ALA A 218 11.70 -4.06 -7.97
C ALA A 218 12.07 -3.51 -9.36
N LEU A 219 11.51 -2.36 -9.75
CA LEU A 219 11.86 -1.67 -10.99
C LEU A 219 13.31 -1.20 -10.98
N THR A 220 13.78 -0.58 -9.90
CA THR A 220 15.20 -0.16 -9.77
C THR A 220 16.14 -1.36 -9.83
N MET A 221 15.82 -2.44 -9.12
CA MET A 221 16.61 -3.68 -9.15
C MET A 221 16.80 -4.22 -10.57
N LYS A 222 15.79 -4.04 -11.43
CA LYS A 222 15.83 -4.47 -12.84
C LYS A 222 16.39 -3.42 -13.79
N GLY A 223 16.57 -2.18 -13.36
CA GLY A 223 16.99 -1.06 -14.22
C GLY A 223 15.87 -0.60 -15.17
N ALA A 224 14.62 -0.78 -14.80
CA ALA A 224 13.46 -0.34 -15.58
C ALA A 224 13.18 1.16 -15.40
N THR A 225 12.65 1.84 -16.41
CA THR A 225 12.28 3.26 -16.31
C THR A 225 11.07 3.42 -15.39
N GLN A 226 11.10 4.43 -14.53
CA GLN A 226 10.03 4.74 -13.58
C GLN A 226 9.44 6.10 -13.87
N VAL A 227 8.16 6.12 -14.22
CA VAL A 227 7.39 7.36 -14.46
C VAL A 227 6.63 7.71 -13.19
N LEU A 228 6.86 8.91 -12.68
CA LEU A 228 6.24 9.41 -11.47
C LEU A 228 5.14 10.40 -11.85
N LEU A 229 3.88 10.05 -11.55
CA LEU A 229 2.78 10.99 -11.77
C LEU A 229 2.92 12.19 -10.83
N ARG A 230 2.80 13.39 -11.41
CA ARG A 230 2.82 14.63 -10.62
C ARG A 230 1.56 14.72 -9.75
N PRO A 231 1.71 15.10 -8.46
CA PRO A 231 0.60 15.36 -7.56
C PRO A 231 -0.25 16.58 -8.02
N PRO A 232 -1.37 16.92 -7.33
CA PRO A 232 -1.64 16.47 -5.96
C PRO A 232 -2.54 15.24 -5.85
N HIS A 233 -3.29 14.87 -6.92
CA HIS A 233 -4.29 13.80 -6.85
C HIS A 233 -4.19 12.89 -8.07
N PHE A 234 -4.66 11.66 -7.91
CA PHE A 234 -4.85 10.77 -9.05
C PHE A 234 -5.92 11.35 -9.97
N ASP A 235 -5.55 11.57 -11.21
CA ASP A 235 -6.43 12.00 -12.28
C ASP A 235 -6.44 10.97 -13.40
N PRO A 236 -7.60 10.39 -13.75
CA PRO A 236 -7.73 9.39 -14.79
C PRO A 236 -7.22 9.84 -16.17
N GLU A 237 -7.47 11.09 -16.56
CA GLU A 237 -7.00 11.63 -17.84
C GLU A 237 -5.47 11.71 -17.88
N ASN A 238 -4.86 12.27 -16.84
CA ASN A 238 -3.40 12.36 -16.74
C ASN A 238 -2.75 10.97 -16.69
N PHE A 239 -3.38 10.00 -16.02
CA PHE A 239 -2.92 8.60 -16.03
C PHE A 239 -2.93 8.04 -17.44
N CYS A 240 -4.04 8.11 -18.16
CA CYS A 240 -4.20 7.58 -19.51
C CYS A 240 -3.25 8.26 -20.50
N ALA A 241 -3.18 9.59 -20.49
CA ALA A 241 -2.25 10.37 -21.31
C ALA A 241 -0.78 10.01 -21.06
N THR A 242 -0.45 9.72 -19.80
CA THR A 242 0.92 9.31 -19.44
C THR A 242 1.21 7.88 -19.89
N VAL A 243 0.25 6.95 -19.78
CA VAL A 243 0.38 5.59 -20.30
C VAL A 243 0.66 5.60 -21.79
N GLU A 244 -0.13 6.34 -22.56
CA GLU A 244 0.02 6.45 -24.02
C GLU A 244 1.35 7.09 -24.41
N ARG A 245 1.66 8.29 -23.85
CA ARG A 245 2.86 9.05 -24.17
C ARG A 245 4.16 8.32 -23.82
N GLN A 246 4.22 7.71 -22.64
CA GLN A 246 5.41 7.05 -22.11
C GLN A 246 5.47 5.55 -22.44
N ARG A 247 4.46 5.01 -23.15
CA ARG A 247 4.35 3.58 -23.47
C ARG A 247 4.51 2.72 -22.21
N VAL A 248 3.82 3.09 -21.14
CA VAL A 248 3.89 2.43 -19.84
C VAL A 248 3.52 0.94 -19.98
N THR A 249 4.35 0.06 -19.44
CA THR A 249 4.15 -1.39 -19.51
C THR A 249 3.51 -1.97 -18.26
N ASN A 250 3.69 -1.30 -17.13
CA ASN A 250 3.14 -1.75 -15.86
C ASN A 250 2.83 -0.59 -14.91
N ALA A 251 1.84 -0.79 -14.04
CA ALA A 251 1.44 0.18 -13.04
C ALA A 251 1.04 -0.50 -11.73
N TRP A 252 1.23 0.22 -10.61
CA TRP A 252 0.64 -0.10 -9.33
C TRP A 252 -0.55 0.82 -9.06
N LEU A 253 -1.73 0.24 -8.83
CA LEU A 253 -2.96 0.97 -8.52
C LEU A 253 -3.66 0.41 -7.28
N VAL A 254 -4.36 1.27 -6.56
CA VAL A 254 -5.32 0.82 -5.54
C VAL A 254 -6.71 0.67 -6.17
N PRO A 255 -7.60 -0.20 -5.63
CA PRO A 255 -8.95 -0.39 -6.15
C PRO A 255 -9.75 0.90 -6.40
N THR A 256 -9.59 1.91 -5.52
CA THR A 256 -10.23 3.22 -5.72
C THR A 256 -9.76 3.92 -7.00
N GLN A 257 -8.46 3.83 -7.34
CA GLN A 257 -7.94 4.42 -8.58
C GLN A 257 -8.48 3.68 -9.82
N ILE A 258 -8.58 2.35 -9.74
CA ILE A 258 -9.23 1.55 -10.80
C ILE A 258 -10.69 1.98 -10.95
N LYS A 259 -11.42 2.16 -9.85
CA LYS A 259 -12.81 2.66 -9.89
C LYS A 259 -12.92 4.05 -10.53
N MET A 260 -11.97 4.94 -10.25
CA MET A 260 -11.92 6.27 -10.90
C MET A 260 -11.69 6.14 -12.41
N LEU A 261 -10.83 5.21 -12.86
CA LEU A 261 -10.65 4.93 -14.28
C LEU A 261 -11.95 4.39 -14.92
N LEU A 262 -12.65 3.48 -14.25
CA LEU A 262 -13.92 2.94 -14.74
C LEU A 262 -15.01 4.01 -14.83
N ASN A 263 -15.01 4.99 -13.94
CA ASN A 263 -15.96 6.11 -13.98
C ASN A 263 -15.56 7.19 -15.00
N TYR A 264 -14.36 7.15 -15.56
CA TYR A 264 -13.90 8.09 -16.57
C TYR A 264 -14.53 7.78 -17.93
N ARG A 265 -15.34 8.70 -18.43
CA ARG A 265 -16.17 8.50 -19.65
C ARG A 265 -15.35 8.37 -20.93
N GLU A 266 -14.13 8.88 -20.93
CA GLU A 266 -13.27 8.94 -22.09
C GLU A 266 -12.14 7.90 -22.08
N LEU A 267 -12.25 6.88 -21.20
CA LEU A 267 -11.22 5.84 -21.04
C LEU A 267 -10.83 5.18 -22.36
N GLU A 268 -11.82 4.87 -23.19
CA GLU A 268 -11.64 4.18 -24.47
C GLU A 268 -11.03 5.06 -25.58
N LYS A 269 -10.86 6.35 -25.35
CA LYS A 269 -10.19 7.25 -26.32
C LYS A 269 -8.66 7.11 -26.30
N TRP A 270 -8.11 6.52 -25.23
CA TRP A 270 -6.67 6.43 -25.00
C TRP A 270 -6.09 5.09 -25.43
N ASP A 271 -4.90 5.10 -26.00
CA ASP A 271 -4.16 3.87 -26.30
C ASP A 271 -3.47 3.33 -25.04
N LEU A 272 -4.13 2.39 -24.37
CA LEU A 272 -3.59 1.68 -23.23
C LEU A 272 -2.92 0.34 -23.60
N SER A 273 -2.73 0.04 -24.88
CA SER A 273 -2.24 -1.26 -25.38
C SER A 273 -0.82 -1.62 -24.94
N SER A 274 -0.03 -0.63 -24.47
CA SER A 274 1.30 -0.88 -23.92
C SER A 274 1.25 -1.52 -22.52
N LEU A 275 0.14 -1.38 -21.78
CA LEU A 275 -0.03 -1.99 -20.46
C LEU A 275 -0.07 -3.51 -20.56
N ARG A 276 0.84 -4.16 -19.88
CA ARG A 276 0.92 -5.61 -19.74
C ARG A 276 0.52 -6.10 -18.36
N TRP A 277 0.74 -5.27 -17.34
CA TRP A 277 0.41 -5.58 -15.95
C TRP A 277 -0.10 -4.33 -15.20
N ILE A 278 -1.22 -4.49 -14.51
CA ILE A 278 -1.69 -3.60 -13.47
C ILE A 278 -1.73 -4.41 -12.17
N VAL A 279 -0.77 -4.16 -11.30
CA VAL A 279 -0.78 -4.75 -9.95
C VAL A 279 -1.73 -3.94 -9.09
N TYR A 280 -2.65 -4.60 -8.40
CA TYR A 280 -3.58 -3.94 -7.50
C TYR A 280 -3.73 -4.65 -6.16
N GLY A 281 -4.00 -3.86 -5.12
CA GLY A 281 -4.18 -4.35 -3.75
C GLY A 281 -4.25 -3.23 -2.73
N GLY A 282 -4.04 -3.55 -1.45
CA GLY A 282 -4.07 -2.59 -0.34
C GLY A 282 -5.47 -2.29 0.21
N SER A 283 -6.52 -2.61 -0.54
CA SER A 283 -7.92 -2.57 -0.11
C SER A 283 -8.75 -3.59 -0.89
N PRO A 284 -9.98 -3.92 -0.45
CA PRO A 284 -10.86 -4.81 -1.19
C PRO A 284 -11.16 -4.29 -2.60
N MET A 285 -11.15 -5.18 -3.58
CA MET A 285 -11.65 -4.97 -4.94
C MET A 285 -12.95 -5.74 -5.08
N TYR A 286 -14.03 -5.06 -5.44
CA TYR A 286 -15.31 -5.73 -5.69
C TYR A 286 -15.28 -6.49 -7.02
N ILE A 287 -15.90 -7.67 -7.03
CA ILE A 287 -15.88 -8.58 -8.18
C ILE A 287 -16.47 -7.91 -9.42
N GLU A 288 -17.55 -7.15 -9.27
CA GLU A 288 -18.20 -6.49 -10.43
C GLU A 288 -17.33 -5.36 -11.01
N ASP A 289 -16.66 -4.57 -10.15
CA ASP A 289 -15.69 -3.57 -10.62
C ASP A 289 -14.49 -4.23 -11.32
N LEU A 290 -14.02 -5.38 -10.82
CA LEU A 290 -12.94 -6.14 -11.45
C LEU A 290 -13.37 -6.71 -12.81
N LYS A 291 -14.58 -7.24 -12.92
CA LYS A 291 -15.14 -7.71 -14.20
C LYS A 291 -15.26 -6.57 -15.22
N GLU A 292 -15.70 -5.39 -14.78
CA GLU A 292 -15.77 -4.21 -15.64
C GLU A 292 -14.36 -3.77 -16.08
N ALA A 293 -13.38 -3.75 -15.18
CA ALA A 293 -11.99 -3.43 -15.48
C ALA A 293 -11.40 -4.40 -16.52
N LEU A 294 -11.65 -5.71 -16.37
CA LEU A 294 -11.22 -6.72 -17.34
C LEU A 294 -11.83 -6.53 -18.72
N ARG A 295 -13.09 -6.05 -18.82
CA ARG A 295 -13.73 -5.77 -20.11
C ARG A 295 -13.20 -4.51 -20.79
N ARG A 296 -12.96 -3.43 -20.01
CA ARG A 296 -12.65 -2.10 -20.54
C ARG A 296 -11.15 -1.85 -20.69
N ILE A 297 -10.33 -2.39 -19.79
CA ILE A 297 -8.86 -2.19 -19.80
C ILE A 297 -8.17 -3.43 -20.37
N GLY A 298 -8.71 -4.62 -20.13
CA GLY A 298 -8.16 -5.88 -20.65
C GLY A 298 -7.59 -6.79 -19.56
N PRO A 299 -7.05 -7.97 -19.96
CA PRO A 299 -6.58 -9.01 -19.04
C PRO A 299 -5.15 -8.72 -18.54
N VAL A 300 -4.94 -7.57 -17.92
CA VAL A 300 -3.63 -7.08 -17.47
C VAL A 300 -3.47 -7.09 -15.93
N PHE A 301 -4.48 -7.53 -15.19
CA PHE A 301 -4.55 -7.40 -13.74
C PHE A 301 -3.82 -8.53 -13.01
N VAL A 302 -3.12 -8.16 -11.94
CA VAL A 302 -2.50 -9.05 -10.95
C VAL A 302 -2.87 -8.52 -9.58
N GLN A 303 -3.58 -9.32 -8.77
CA GLN A 303 -3.91 -8.92 -7.42
C GLN A 303 -2.80 -9.34 -6.45
N ILE A 304 -2.56 -8.51 -5.44
CA ILE A 304 -1.74 -8.88 -4.30
C ILE A 304 -2.46 -8.63 -2.98
N PHE A 305 -2.16 -9.48 -2.01
CA PHE A 305 -2.55 -9.30 -0.62
C PHE A 305 -1.30 -9.33 0.25
N GLY A 306 -1.30 -8.47 1.25
CA GLY A 306 -0.29 -8.30 2.28
C GLY A 306 -0.59 -7.06 3.10
N GLN A 307 0.25 -6.80 4.07
CA GLN A 307 0.12 -5.69 5.01
C GLN A 307 1.47 -4.97 5.12
N GLY A 308 1.59 -3.93 5.97
CA GLY A 308 2.89 -3.34 6.26
C GLY A 308 3.85 -4.31 6.94
N GLU A 309 3.31 -5.25 7.69
CA GLU A 309 3.99 -6.31 8.43
C GLU A 309 4.50 -7.46 7.55
N THR A 310 4.00 -7.60 6.34
CA THR A 310 4.48 -8.47 5.25
C THR A 310 4.25 -7.73 3.93
N PRO A 311 5.18 -6.82 3.53
CA PRO A 311 4.95 -5.74 2.57
C PRO A 311 4.36 -6.22 1.25
N MET A 312 3.04 -6.16 1.12
CA MET A 312 2.28 -6.54 -0.09
C MET A 312 2.58 -7.96 -0.61
N THR A 313 3.12 -8.87 0.26
CA THR A 313 3.77 -10.10 -0.20
C THR A 313 3.29 -11.32 0.58
N ALA A 314 1.98 -11.51 0.78
CA ALA A 314 1.44 -12.75 1.35
C ALA A 314 0.93 -13.68 0.26
N THR A 315 -0.04 -13.21 -0.52
CA THR A 315 -0.62 -13.96 -1.64
C THR A 315 -0.69 -13.12 -2.91
N TYR A 316 -0.94 -13.76 -4.04
CA TYR A 316 -1.22 -13.11 -5.31
C TYR A 316 -2.19 -13.93 -6.16
N LEU A 317 -3.08 -13.22 -6.87
CA LEU A 317 -3.90 -13.79 -7.93
C LEU A 317 -3.26 -13.43 -9.26
N ARG A 318 -2.83 -14.44 -10.00
CA ARG A 318 -2.10 -14.27 -11.25
C ARG A 318 -3.00 -13.66 -12.32
N ARG A 319 -2.40 -13.04 -13.32
CA ARG A 319 -3.10 -12.51 -14.50
C ARG A 319 -4.01 -13.56 -15.16
N GLU A 320 -3.52 -14.78 -15.31
CA GLU A 320 -4.23 -15.89 -15.93
C GLU A 320 -5.43 -16.40 -15.10
N ASP A 321 -5.45 -16.10 -13.81
CA ASP A 321 -6.56 -16.43 -12.92
C ASP A 321 -7.69 -15.38 -12.93
N HIS A 322 -7.49 -14.24 -13.64
CA HIS A 322 -8.50 -13.20 -13.83
C HIS A 322 -9.37 -13.51 -15.03
N ALA A 323 -10.25 -14.50 -14.92
CA ALA A 323 -11.12 -14.94 -16.01
C ALA A 323 -12.58 -14.52 -15.77
N LEU A 324 -13.26 -14.08 -16.83
CA LEU A 324 -14.69 -13.70 -16.78
C LEU A 324 -15.64 -14.91 -16.86
N MET A 325 -15.16 -16.05 -17.35
CA MET A 325 -15.96 -17.25 -17.59
C MET A 325 -15.18 -18.51 -17.17
N GLY A 326 -15.93 -19.61 -17.07
CA GLY A 326 -15.37 -20.92 -16.71
C GLY A 326 -15.01 -21.05 -15.20
N PRO A 327 -14.36 -22.14 -14.80
CA PRO A 327 -14.05 -22.42 -13.38
C PRO A 327 -13.14 -21.35 -12.73
N ALA A 328 -12.31 -20.68 -13.52
CA ALA A 328 -11.43 -19.63 -13.00
C ALA A 328 -12.18 -18.36 -12.63
N ALA A 329 -13.41 -18.12 -13.14
CA ALA A 329 -14.20 -16.94 -12.78
C ALA A 329 -14.54 -16.87 -11.29
N ALA A 330 -14.68 -18.01 -10.61
CA ALA A 330 -14.89 -18.05 -9.16
C ALA A 330 -13.68 -17.51 -8.36
N ARG A 331 -12.48 -17.51 -8.96
CA ARG A 331 -11.24 -17.03 -8.30
C ARG A 331 -11.16 -15.50 -8.20
N LEU A 332 -11.98 -14.77 -8.94
CA LEU A 332 -12.01 -13.30 -8.88
C LEU A 332 -12.32 -12.77 -7.47
N GLY A 333 -12.99 -13.55 -6.64
CA GLY A 333 -13.25 -13.20 -5.24
C GLY A 333 -12.11 -13.56 -4.28
N SER A 334 -11.08 -14.28 -4.75
CA SER A 334 -9.93 -14.65 -3.92
C SER A 334 -8.83 -13.59 -3.97
N CYS A 335 -7.95 -13.56 -2.97
CA CYS A 335 -6.69 -12.83 -3.03
C CYS A 335 -5.54 -13.71 -3.53
N GLY A 336 -5.84 -14.84 -4.17
CA GLY A 336 -4.89 -15.74 -4.80
C GLY A 336 -4.26 -16.75 -3.86
N ARG A 337 -3.07 -17.23 -4.23
CA ARG A 337 -2.29 -18.24 -3.51
C ARG A 337 -1.08 -17.62 -2.85
N ALA A 338 -0.50 -18.37 -1.90
CA ALA A 338 0.77 -17.99 -1.27
C ALA A 338 1.84 -17.68 -2.33
N ARG A 339 2.61 -16.61 -2.10
CA ARG A 339 3.77 -16.28 -2.91
C ARG A 339 4.90 -17.28 -2.69
N SER A 340 5.76 -17.41 -3.69
CA SER A 340 6.92 -18.32 -3.65
C SER A 340 7.80 -18.03 -2.44
N GLY A 341 8.13 -19.07 -1.69
CA GLY A 341 8.94 -18.96 -0.47
C GLY A 341 8.17 -18.54 0.79
N LEU A 342 6.83 -18.44 0.72
CA LEU A 342 5.99 -18.15 1.88
C LEU A 342 5.03 -19.29 2.19
N GLU A 343 4.68 -19.40 3.46
CA GLU A 343 3.57 -20.21 3.91
C GLU A 343 2.41 -19.31 4.32
N VAL A 344 1.22 -19.63 3.82
CA VAL A 344 -0.04 -19.00 4.23
C VAL A 344 -0.96 -20.09 4.72
N ARG A 345 -1.53 -19.91 5.92
CA ARG A 345 -2.45 -20.85 6.56
C ARG A 345 -3.65 -20.10 7.12
N VAL A 346 -4.74 -20.83 7.29
CA VAL A 346 -5.91 -20.36 8.05
C VAL A 346 -5.92 -21.10 9.37
N LEU A 347 -5.78 -20.36 10.46
CA LEU A 347 -5.58 -20.90 11.80
C LEU A 347 -6.77 -20.58 12.72
N ASP A 348 -7.02 -21.45 13.71
CA ASP A 348 -7.95 -21.17 14.80
C ASP A 348 -7.30 -20.33 15.92
N GLU A 349 -8.03 -20.06 17.00
CA GLU A 349 -7.54 -19.30 18.14
C GLU A 349 -6.39 -19.98 18.92
N GLN A 350 -6.21 -21.29 18.74
CA GLN A 350 -5.13 -22.09 19.32
C GLN A 350 -3.96 -22.33 18.33
N ASP A 351 -3.90 -21.55 17.25
CA ASP A 351 -2.89 -21.62 16.19
C ASP A 351 -2.82 -22.98 15.47
N ARG A 352 -3.94 -23.73 15.43
CA ARG A 352 -4.05 -25.00 14.69
C ARG A 352 -4.62 -24.72 13.29
N GLU A 353 -4.05 -25.39 12.28
CA GLU A 353 -4.53 -25.26 10.90
C GLU A 353 -5.96 -25.81 10.76
N LEU A 354 -6.84 -25.02 10.17
CA LEU A 354 -8.21 -25.37 9.90
C LEU A 354 -8.35 -26.13 8.58
N PRO A 355 -9.33 -27.03 8.46
CA PRO A 355 -9.67 -27.68 7.19
C PRO A 355 -10.00 -26.68 6.08
N ARG A 356 -9.80 -27.09 4.84
CA ARG A 356 -10.15 -26.29 3.66
C ARG A 356 -11.64 -25.90 3.68
N GLY A 357 -11.92 -24.67 3.28
CA GLY A 357 -13.28 -24.10 3.29
C GLY A 357 -13.73 -23.58 4.67
N GLN A 358 -13.05 -23.91 5.75
CA GLN A 358 -13.38 -23.40 7.08
C GLN A 358 -12.74 -22.02 7.31
N GLY A 359 -13.52 -21.09 7.86
CA GLY A 359 -13.09 -19.73 8.17
C GLY A 359 -12.26 -19.66 9.44
N GLY A 360 -11.17 -18.89 9.41
CA GLY A 360 -10.29 -18.61 10.55
C GLY A 360 -9.37 -17.46 10.23
N GLN A 361 -8.37 -17.22 11.09
CA GLN A 361 -7.41 -16.15 10.87
C GLN A 361 -6.39 -16.53 9.80
N ILE A 362 -6.17 -15.62 8.84
CA ILE A 362 -5.11 -15.77 7.84
C ILE A 362 -3.78 -15.45 8.51
N CYS A 363 -2.85 -16.40 8.47
CA CYS A 363 -1.52 -16.28 9.05
C CYS A 363 -0.44 -16.51 7.99
N VAL A 364 0.67 -15.80 8.11
CA VAL A 364 1.77 -15.81 7.14
C VAL A 364 3.09 -16.14 7.84
N ARG A 365 3.94 -16.94 7.18
CA ARG A 365 5.30 -17.24 7.64
C ARG A 365 6.26 -17.20 6.47
N GLY A 366 7.43 -16.61 6.68
CA GLY A 366 8.51 -16.60 5.70
C GLY A 366 9.28 -15.29 5.65
N PRO A 367 10.20 -15.14 4.69
CA PRO A 367 11.18 -14.05 4.67
C PRO A 367 10.62 -12.67 4.35
N SER A 368 9.33 -12.54 4.00
CA SER A 368 8.67 -11.24 3.84
C SER A 368 8.16 -10.65 5.17
N VAL A 369 8.15 -11.45 6.26
CA VAL A 369 7.57 -11.00 7.53
C VAL A 369 8.51 -10.05 8.24
N MET A 370 7.96 -8.97 8.78
CA MET A 370 8.69 -7.95 9.54
C MET A 370 9.46 -8.55 10.72
N LYS A 371 10.51 -7.86 11.17
CA LYS A 371 11.26 -8.22 12.38
C LYS A 371 10.44 -8.01 13.67
N GLY A 372 9.42 -7.18 13.64
CA GLY A 372 8.55 -6.81 14.75
C GLY A 372 8.12 -5.34 14.64
N TYR A 373 7.46 -4.82 15.67
CA TYR A 373 7.13 -3.41 15.77
C TYR A 373 8.19 -2.65 16.56
N TRP A 374 8.57 -1.48 16.08
CA TRP A 374 9.55 -0.59 16.71
C TRP A 374 9.14 -0.26 18.15
N GLU A 375 9.99 -0.60 19.11
CA GLU A 375 9.79 -0.38 20.55
C GLU A 375 8.41 -0.80 21.10
N ARG A 376 7.84 -1.90 20.55
CA ARG A 376 6.54 -2.45 20.98
C ARG A 376 6.66 -3.98 21.15
N PRO A 377 7.40 -4.48 22.16
CA PRO A 377 7.66 -5.92 22.31
C PRO A 377 6.39 -6.74 22.56
N GLU A 378 5.43 -6.26 23.33
CA GLU A 378 4.17 -6.98 23.59
C GLU A 378 3.34 -7.12 22.32
N ALA A 379 3.18 -6.02 21.55
CA ALA A 379 2.46 -6.08 20.27
C ALA A 379 3.18 -6.97 19.26
N THR A 380 4.51 -7.01 19.30
CA THR A 380 5.32 -7.91 18.46
C THR A 380 5.06 -9.36 18.83
N ALA A 381 5.14 -9.71 20.12
CA ALA A 381 4.91 -11.07 20.61
C ALA A 381 3.48 -11.55 20.30
N GLU A 382 2.47 -10.69 20.42
CA GLU A 382 1.09 -10.99 20.05
C GLU A 382 0.96 -11.25 18.53
N THR A 383 1.52 -10.37 17.72
CA THR A 383 1.37 -10.42 16.26
C THR A 383 2.20 -11.53 15.61
N LEU A 384 3.35 -11.88 16.18
CA LEU A 384 4.27 -12.91 15.67
C LEU A 384 4.25 -14.23 16.49
N ARG A 385 3.18 -14.46 17.25
CA ARG A 385 3.09 -15.65 18.11
C ARG A 385 3.14 -16.96 17.32
N GLY A 386 3.68 -17.99 17.91
CA GLY A 386 3.77 -19.33 17.28
C GLY A 386 4.65 -19.38 16.02
N GLY A 387 5.43 -18.33 15.74
CA GLY A 387 6.24 -18.23 14.51
C GLY A 387 5.44 -17.82 13.27
N TRP A 388 4.19 -17.38 13.46
CA TRP A 388 3.31 -16.86 12.40
C TRP A 388 3.04 -15.37 12.57
N LEU A 389 3.02 -14.65 11.47
CA LEU A 389 2.40 -13.33 11.42
C LEU A 389 0.88 -13.50 11.39
N HIS A 390 0.22 -13.07 12.45
CA HIS A 390 -1.24 -12.99 12.56
C HIS A 390 -1.73 -11.71 11.91
N THR A 391 -2.33 -11.83 10.72
CA THR A 391 -2.71 -10.65 9.92
C THR A 391 -3.89 -9.86 10.51
N GLY A 392 -4.69 -10.50 11.37
CA GLY A 392 -5.96 -9.94 11.82
C GLY A 392 -7.05 -9.96 10.75
N ASP A 393 -6.77 -10.51 9.57
CA ASP A 393 -7.77 -10.76 8.54
C ASP A 393 -8.31 -12.18 8.70
N VAL A 394 -9.64 -12.33 8.60
CA VAL A 394 -10.35 -13.62 8.64
C VAL A 394 -10.66 -14.03 7.22
N GLY A 395 -10.49 -15.32 6.94
CA GLY A 395 -10.76 -15.87 5.62
C GLY A 395 -10.77 -17.39 5.63
N TYR A 396 -10.91 -17.97 4.47
CA TYR A 396 -10.77 -19.41 4.27
C TYR A 396 -9.86 -19.69 3.06
N MET A 397 -9.40 -20.92 2.95
CA MET A 397 -8.61 -21.40 1.83
C MET A 397 -9.36 -22.55 1.15
N ASP A 398 -9.50 -22.51 -0.17
CA ASP A 398 -10.13 -23.60 -0.92
C ASP A 398 -9.19 -24.80 -1.13
N ASP A 399 -9.71 -25.89 -1.72
CA ASP A 399 -8.95 -27.11 -1.99
C ASP A 399 -7.78 -26.90 -2.96
N GLN A 400 -7.80 -25.81 -3.75
CA GLN A 400 -6.75 -25.45 -4.68
C GLN A 400 -5.72 -24.48 -4.09
N GLY A 401 -5.90 -24.06 -2.82
CA GLY A 401 -5.01 -23.17 -2.10
C GLY A 401 -5.25 -21.68 -2.35
N TYR A 402 -6.38 -21.29 -2.97
CA TYR A 402 -6.78 -19.90 -3.09
C TYR A 402 -7.35 -19.39 -1.77
N VAL A 403 -6.91 -18.24 -1.34
CA VAL A 403 -7.32 -17.58 -0.10
C VAL A 403 -8.43 -16.58 -0.40
N TYR A 404 -9.50 -16.64 0.37
CA TYR A 404 -10.65 -15.73 0.29
C TYR A 404 -10.74 -14.95 1.59
N ILE A 405 -10.60 -13.63 1.51
CA ILE A 405 -10.70 -12.75 2.68
C ILE A 405 -12.18 -12.45 2.91
N LEU A 406 -12.66 -12.81 4.09
CA LEU A 406 -14.03 -12.54 4.51
C LEU A 406 -14.16 -11.14 5.11
N ASP A 407 -13.33 -10.81 6.10
CA ASP A 407 -13.21 -9.46 6.69
C ASP A 407 -12.03 -9.39 7.67
N ARG A 408 -11.93 -8.29 8.42
CA ARG A 408 -11.05 -8.18 9.59
C ARG A 408 -11.74 -8.70 10.83
N THR A 409 -11.00 -9.37 11.71
CA THR A 409 -11.52 -9.88 12.99
C THR A 409 -12.28 -8.80 13.78
N LYS A 410 -11.78 -7.56 13.79
CA LYS A 410 -12.39 -6.42 14.50
C LYS A 410 -13.62 -5.81 13.81
N ASP A 411 -13.81 -6.09 12.53
CA ASP A 411 -14.92 -5.54 11.73
C ASP A 411 -16.08 -6.53 11.58
N MET A 412 -15.85 -7.80 11.94
CA MET A 412 -16.87 -8.84 12.00
C MET A 412 -18.02 -8.42 12.95
N ILE A 413 -19.24 -8.62 12.52
CA ILE A 413 -20.45 -8.25 13.26
C ILE A 413 -20.96 -9.53 13.94
N ILE A 414 -21.22 -9.46 15.24
CA ILE A 414 -21.81 -10.58 15.98
C ILE A 414 -23.29 -10.26 16.20
N SER A 415 -24.11 -10.78 15.31
CA SER A 415 -25.57 -10.53 15.33
C SER A 415 -26.32 -11.78 15.79
N GLY A 416 -26.92 -11.72 16.97
CA GLY A 416 -27.67 -12.86 17.54
C GLY A 416 -26.82 -14.12 17.73
N GLY A 417 -25.52 -13.98 18.00
CA GLY A 417 -24.56 -15.08 18.14
C GLY A 417 -24.01 -15.63 16.82
N ALA A 418 -24.46 -15.09 15.69
CA ALA A 418 -23.93 -15.45 14.37
C ALA A 418 -22.90 -14.44 13.87
N ASN A 419 -21.81 -14.94 13.28
CA ASN A 419 -20.81 -14.10 12.64
C ASN A 419 -21.30 -13.63 11.27
N VAL A 420 -21.40 -12.31 11.08
CA VAL A 420 -21.67 -11.69 9.80
C VAL A 420 -20.45 -10.92 9.35
N TYR A 421 -19.97 -11.24 8.19
CA TYR A 421 -18.83 -10.57 7.58
C TYR A 421 -19.34 -9.42 6.68
N PRO A 422 -19.05 -8.16 7.03
CA PRO A 422 -19.49 -7.00 6.27
C PRO A 422 -19.26 -7.13 4.76
N ARG A 423 -18.09 -7.63 4.36
CA ARG A 423 -17.73 -7.77 2.95
C ARG A 423 -18.68 -8.68 2.17
N GLU A 424 -19.20 -9.77 2.76
CA GLU A 424 -20.15 -10.65 2.05
C GLU A 424 -21.42 -9.88 1.66
N VAL A 425 -21.88 -9.02 2.55
CA VAL A 425 -23.09 -8.19 2.32
C VAL A 425 -22.78 -7.07 1.33
N GLU A 426 -21.61 -6.44 1.43
CA GLU A 426 -21.13 -5.42 0.51
C GLU A 426 -21.00 -5.95 -0.93
N GLU A 427 -20.42 -7.14 -1.11
CA GLU A 427 -20.29 -7.79 -2.42
C GLU A 427 -21.66 -8.01 -3.09
N VAL A 428 -22.69 -8.36 -2.32
CA VAL A 428 -24.04 -8.51 -2.85
C VAL A 428 -24.65 -7.14 -3.18
N LEU A 429 -24.49 -6.15 -2.30
CA LEU A 429 -24.95 -4.78 -2.58
C LEU A 429 -24.34 -4.21 -3.86
N MET A 430 -23.05 -4.43 -4.08
CA MET A 430 -22.33 -3.97 -5.27
C MET A 430 -22.78 -4.63 -6.58
N GLN A 431 -23.53 -5.75 -6.53
CA GLN A 431 -24.15 -6.36 -7.70
C GLN A 431 -25.44 -5.62 -8.12
N HIS A 432 -25.99 -4.78 -7.25
CA HIS A 432 -27.21 -4.03 -7.58
C HIS A 432 -26.88 -2.85 -8.51
N PRO A 433 -27.60 -2.70 -9.68
CA PRO A 433 -27.25 -1.70 -10.69
C PRO A 433 -27.25 -0.25 -10.17
N ALA A 434 -28.10 0.08 -9.21
CA ALA A 434 -28.19 1.42 -8.64
C ALA A 434 -27.08 1.74 -7.62
N VAL A 435 -26.31 0.74 -7.14
CA VAL A 435 -25.30 0.94 -6.08
C VAL A 435 -23.96 1.30 -6.68
N SER A 436 -23.37 2.39 -6.20
CA SER A 436 -22.00 2.83 -6.54
C SER A 436 -20.98 2.37 -5.52
N GLU A 437 -21.29 2.56 -4.22
CA GLU A 437 -20.43 2.15 -3.11
C GLU A 437 -21.31 1.64 -1.96
N ALA A 438 -20.76 0.71 -1.18
CA ALA A 438 -21.42 0.20 0.02
C ALA A 438 -20.42 0.01 1.16
N CYS A 439 -20.86 0.25 2.39
CA CYS A 439 -20.12 -0.08 3.60
C CYS A 439 -21.10 -0.65 4.62
N VAL A 440 -20.79 -1.82 5.16
CA VAL A 440 -21.61 -2.49 6.15
C VAL A 440 -20.92 -2.44 7.52
N VAL A 441 -21.68 -2.10 8.55
CA VAL A 441 -21.18 -1.97 9.92
C VAL A 441 -22.14 -2.62 10.92
N GLY A 442 -21.59 -3.11 12.03
CA GLY A 442 -22.39 -3.49 13.20
C GLY A 442 -22.72 -2.25 14.01
N VAL A 443 -23.99 -2.11 14.38
CA VAL A 443 -24.48 -1.08 15.28
C VAL A 443 -25.10 -1.72 16.51
N PRO A 444 -25.03 -1.12 17.72
CA PRO A 444 -25.64 -1.67 18.92
C PRO A 444 -27.12 -1.98 18.73
N HIS A 445 -27.60 -3.13 19.27
CA HIS A 445 -28.99 -3.54 19.18
C HIS A 445 -29.41 -4.33 20.42
N GLU A 446 -30.54 -3.98 21.02
CA GLU A 446 -31.00 -4.55 22.30
C GLU A 446 -31.19 -6.08 22.27
N ILE A 447 -31.67 -6.63 21.15
CA ILE A 447 -31.98 -8.06 21.03
C ILE A 447 -30.79 -8.86 20.46
N TRP A 448 -30.07 -8.28 19.48
CA TRP A 448 -29.06 -9.02 18.70
C TRP A 448 -27.62 -8.76 19.17
N GLY A 449 -27.40 -7.88 20.16
CA GLY A 449 -26.09 -7.36 20.52
C GLY A 449 -25.59 -6.37 19.48
N GLU A 450 -25.38 -6.81 18.24
CA GLU A 450 -25.17 -5.95 17.08
C GLU A 450 -26.19 -6.23 15.99
N ALA A 451 -26.66 -5.20 15.31
CA ALA A 451 -27.47 -5.30 14.10
C ALA A 451 -26.59 -4.91 12.86
N VAL A 452 -26.83 -5.60 11.78
CA VAL A 452 -26.20 -5.29 10.49
C VAL A 452 -26.83 -4.02 9.91
N LYS A 453 -26.04 -2.97 9.65
CA LYS A 453 -26.45 -1.73 9.00
C LYS A 453 -25.66 -1.52 7.71
N ALA A 454 -26.34 -1.25 6.61
CA ALA A 454 -25.73 -0.92 5.33
C ALA A 454 -25.77 0.60 5.10
N LEU A 455 -24.64 1.17 4.68
CA LEU A 455 -24.48 2.55 4.24
C LEU A 455 -24.21 2.49 2.74
N VAL A 456 -25.06 3.10 1.93
CA VAL A 456 -25.07 2.93 0.48
C VAL A 456 -24.97 4.28 -0.22
N VAL A 457 -24.07 4.36 -1.19
CA VAL A 457 -23.97 5.47 -2.14
C VAL A 457 -24.56 5.00 -3.46
N LEU A 458 -25.54 5.72 -3.97
CA LEU A 458 -26.17 5.42 -5.26
C LEU A 458 -25.38 5.99 -6.43
N ARG A 459 -25.52 5.37 -7.58
CA ARG A 459 -25.03 5.94 -8.84
C ARG A 459 -25.79 7.21 -9.18
N PRO A 460 -25.19 8.20 -9.83
CA PRO A 460 -25.86 9.43 -10.24
C PRO A 460 -27.11 9.14 -11.08
N GLY A 461 -28.25 9.67 -10.61
CA GLY A 461 -29.55 9.53 -11.29
C GLY A 461 -30.30 8.23 -10.97
N GLU A 462 -29.70 7.30 -10.24
CA GLU A 462 -30.37 6.06 -9.82
C GLU A 462 -31.14 6.25 -8.51
N THR A 463 -32.20 5.47 -8.35
CA THR A 463 -33.04 5.42 -7.13
C THR A 463 -33.36 3.97 -6.80
N VAL A 464 -33.39 3.65 -5.53
CA VAL A 464 -33.80 2.34 -4.99
C VAL A 464 -34.25 2.52 -3.55
N THR A 465 -35.19 1.72 -3.08
CA THR A 465 -35.63 1.77 -1.69
C THR A 465 -34.84 0.84 -0.78
N GLU A 466 -34.93 1.06 0.54
CA GLU A 466 -34.34 0.17 1.55
C GLU A 466 -34.92 -1.25 1.43
N GLU A 467 -36.23 -1.36 1.23
CA GLU A 467 -36.93 -2.64 1.11
C GLU A 467 -36.48 -3.41 -0.13
N GLU A 468 -36.26 -2.73 -1.26
CA GLU A 468 -35.77 -3.34 -2.48
C GLU A 468 -34.35 -3.89 -2.29
N LEU A 469 -33.43 -3.12 -1.69
CA LEU A 469 -32.08 -3.58 -1.40
C LEU A 469 -32.07 -4.73 -0.39
N THR A 470 -32.88 -4.64 0.68
CA THR A 470 -32.97 -5.69 1.69
C THR A 470 -33.52 -6.99 1.10
N ARG A 471 -34.51 -6.92 0.22
CA ARG A 471 -35.03 -8.06 -0.53
C ARG A 471 -33.97 -8.65 -1.45
N PHE A 472 -33.29 -7.77 -2.23
CA PHE A 472 -32.21 -8.17 -3.14
C PHE A 472 -31.10 -8.97 -2.43
N ILE A 473 -30.74 -8.54 -1.22
CA ILE A 473 -29.77 -9.24 -0.37
C ILE A 473 -30.35 -10.56 0.14
N GLY A 474 -31.61 -10.57 0.60
CA GLY A 474 -32.28 -11.76 1.15
C GLY A 474 -32.50 -12.88 0.15
N GLU A 475 -32.53 -12.57 -1.14
CA GLU A 475 -32.56 -13.60 -2.23
C GLU A 475 -31.20 -14.28 -2.44
N ARG A 476 -30.11 -13.71 -1.90
CA ARG A 476 -28.72 -14.12 -2.19
C ARG A 476 -27.94 -14.55 -0.96
N LEU A 477 -28.33 -14.07 0.22
CA LEU A 477 -27.68 -14.38 1.49
C LEU A 477 -28.67 -14.90 2.51
N ALA A 478 -28.16 -15.66 3.50
CA ALA A 478 -28.95 -16.14 4.62
C ALA A 478 -29.56 -14.97 5.42
N ASP A 479 -30.74 -15.18 5.98
CA ASP A 479 -31.59 -14.16 6.61
C ASP A 479 -30.90 -13.37 7.73
N TYR A 480 -30.04 -14.02 8.51
CA TYR A 480 -29.29 -13.37 9.59
C TYR A 480 -28.23 -12.37 9.11
N LYS A 481 -27.80 -12.46 7.83
CA LYS A 481 -26.85 -11.56 7.20
C LYS A 481 -27.48 -10.29 6.60
N LYS A 482 -28.83 -10.27 6.49
CA LYS A 482 -29.54 -9.13 5.94
C LYS A 482 -29.37 -7.89 6.83
N PRO A 483 -29.09 -6.72 6.24
CA PRO A 483 -29.14 -5.47 6.97
C PRO A 483 -30.52 -5.28 7.62
N LYS A 484 -30.51 -4.84 8.87
CA LYS A 484 -31.74 -4.43 9.59
C LYS A 484 -32.13 -3.00 9.25
N SER A 485 -31.18 -2.24 8.66
CA SER A 485 -31.45 -0.91 8.11
C SER A 485 -30.46 -0.58 6.99
N VAL A 486 -30.94 0.17 6.01
CA VAL A 486 -30.12 0.72 4.92
C VAL A 486 -30.22 2.24 4.99
N GLU A 487 -29.08 2.92 4.98
CA GLU A 487 -29.01 4.37 4.95
C GLU A 487 -28.31 4.82 3.67
N PHE A 488 -28.98 5.71 2.93
CA PHE A 488 -28.40 6.30 1.73
C PHE A 488 -27.61 7.55 2.12
N ILE A 489 -26.34 7.59 1.68
CA ILE A 489 -25.43 8.71 1.96
C ILE A 489 -24.79 9.21 0.67
N GLY A 490 -24.36 10.46 0.65
CA GLY A 490 -23.75 11.07 -0.53
C GLY A 490 -22.36 10.52 -0.84
N GLU A 491 -21.58 10.23 0.19
CA GLU A 491 -20.22 9.68 0.07
C GLU A 491 -19.83 8.90 1.33
N LEU A 492 -18.92 7.93 1.16
CA LEU A 492 -18.28 7.22 2.26
C LEU A 492 -17.02 7.99 2.71
N PRO A 493 -16.79 8.18 4.04
CA PRO A 493 -15.56 8.77 4.53
C PRO A 493 -14.37 7.86 4.22
N LYS A 494 -13.31 8.43 3.64
CA LYS A 494 -12.10 7.70 3.22
C LYS A 494 -10.85 8.36 3.79
N ASN A 495 -9.83 7.55 4.08
CA ASN A 495 -8.52 8.09 4.43
C ASN A 495 -7.78 8.61 3.19
N ALA A 496 -6.57 9.17 3.41
CA ALA A 496 -5.71 9.71 2.35
C ALA A 496 -5.34 8.68 1.25
N TYR A 497 -5.53 7.39 1.50
CA TYR A 497 -5.25 6.30 0.57
C TYR A 497 -6.53 5.74 -0.10
N GLY A 498 -7.68 6.39 0.10
CA GLY A 498 -8.97 5.98 -0.49
C GLY A 498 -9.66 4.81 0.25
N LYS A 499 -9.16 4.40 1.41
CA LYS A 499 -9.77 3.34 2.22
C LYS A 499 -10.90 3.90 3.08
N VAL A 500 -12.06 3.24 3.05
CA VAL A 500 -13.23 3.61 3.87
C VAL A 500 -12.90 3.55 5.37
N LEU A 501 -13.26 4.61 6.08
CA LEU A 501 -13.05 4.78 7.52
C LEU A 501 -14.22 4.18 8.32
N ARG A 502 -14.32 2.84 8.34
CA ARG A 502 -15.41 2.12 9.05
C ARG A 502 -15.55 2.54 10.52
N ARG A 503 -14.44 2.83 11.20
CA ARG A 503 -14.42 3.27 12.59
C ARG A 503 -15.23 4.57 12.79
N GLU A 504 -15.10 5.53 11.88
CA GLU A 504 -15.86 6.78 11.92
C GLU A 504 -17.34 6.51 11.68
N LEU A 505 -17.66 5.63 10.73
CA LEU A 505 -19.05 5.23 10.47
C LEU A 505 -19.66 4.53 11.69
N LYS A 506 -18.96 3.56 12.30
CA LYS A 506 -19.41 2.90 13.54
C LYS A 506 -19.62 3.90 14.67
N ALA A 507 -18.74 4.91 14.82
CA ALA A 507 -18.85 5.91 15.88
C ALA A 507 -20.13 6.77 15.77
N ARG A 508 -20.64 7.04 14.55
CA ARG A 508 -21.88 7.81 14.34
C ARG A 508 -23.12 7.15 14.95
N TYR A 509 -23.07 5.85 15.23
CA TYR A 509 -24.22 5.04 15.69
C TYR A 509 -24.00 4.41 17.08
N ARG A 510 -22.87 4.70 17.76
CA ARG A 510 -22.59 4.14 19.12
C ARG A 510 -23.50 4.74 20.20
N ASP A 511 -23.94 5.96 20.02
CA ASP A 511 -24.67 6.74 21.02
C ASP A 511 -26.14 6.99 20.64
N ARG A 512 -26.68 6.19 19.72
CA ARG A 512 -28.08 6.29 19.29
C ARG A 512 -28.89 5.09 19.71
#